data_a522da66fa73f697a62343a02ca4b72a
#
_entry.id   a522da66fa73f697a62343a02ca4b72a
#
_cell.length_a   1.000
_cell.length_b   1.000
_cell.length_c   1.000
_cell.angle_alpha   90.00
_cell.angle_beta   90.00
_cell.angle_gamma   90.00
#
_symmetry.space_group_name_H-M   'P 1'
#
loop_
_entity.id
_entity.type
_entity.pdbx_description
1 polymer ?
#
loop_
_entity_poly.entity_id
_entity_poly.type
_entity_poly.pdbx_seq_one_letter_code
_entity_poly.pdbx_strand_id
1 'polypeptide(L)'
;MPVSRRQFLASAAALAAASAASWQTWRHLNRLPPVSVRRPGLPPGHLLRDGMLAEGTDRLPSHRCGTLILGSGAAALSALWYLVRNGHRDILLAEGLERNGNNAGFYDAELAAPTGAHYLALPPPESAYVRLMLDDLGIMQNGVFNETDLVYAPQERLWYRGKWQESLLPQQDADSRRFFALTGRLKTARSRDGRKIFAIPIALSSQDEEWRRLDRLTFAQWLAREGYRSPSLLWYLDYCCRDDYGRGIADVSAFAGLHYFCARGLHADTVLTWPDGLAHVSEALRRYCGLQTLAALPAAAQWRFAAPAAWDGAAVKIEEREDGAAVWLRGNADGKTVAVLARHVVCAMPLSVAAHIVADAPRYGLRPSESAPWLVGNFVLNRFPTEPNGNALAWDNVVYGSPHLGYVAAGNQLIRAAKPPRTVFTSYTAPNHDTPRNVRRRLLDADADELLALAAADLAAVYGSGFWRHVERISLTVRGHGMAVPRPGYLDNPIPRSRPPLLFAHSDMSGYSVFEEAAYWGAEAAKRILEAV
;
A
#
# COMPACT_ATOMS: atom_id res chain seq x y z
N MET A 1 16.54 16.51 -45.50
CA MET A 1 17.36 17.43 -44.67
C MET A 1 17.26 16.96 -43.21
N PRO A 2 18.35 16.76 -42.47
CA PRO A 2 18.27 16.33 -41.06
C PRO A 2 17.72 17.49 -40.22
N VAL A 3 16.69 17.19 -39.46
CA VAL A 3 16.07 18.13 -38.50
C VAL A 3 17.10 18.44 -37.39
N SER A 4 17.40 19.71 -37.19
CA SER A 4 18.35 20.11 -36.15
C SER A 4 17.79 19.83 -34.75
N ARG A 5 18.67 19.55 -33.74
CA ARG A 5 18.28 19.31 -32.37
C ARG A 5 17.41 20.44 -31.78
N ARG A 6 17.62 21.67 -32.22
CA ARG A 6 16.86 22.85 -31.86
C ARG A 6 15.43 22.83 -32.45
N GLN A 7 15.31 22.39 -33.72
CA GLN A 7 14.00 22.23 -34.40
C GLN A 7 13.20 21.08 -33.79
N PHE A 8 13.87 19.96 -33.43
CA PHE A 8 13.23 18.86 -32.74
C PHE A 8 12.69 19.27 -31.36
N LEU A 9 13.50 19.99 -30.54
CA LEU A 9 13.08 20.49 -29.23
C LEU A 9 11.97 21.53 -29.35
N ALA A 10 12.04 22.43 -30.32
CA ALA A 10 10.97 23.41 -30.58
C ALA A 10 9.67 22.75 -31.04
N SER A 11 9.74 21.71 -31.87
CA SER A 11 8.57 20.94 -32.31
C SER A 11 7.96 20.13 -31.16
N ALA A 12 8.78 19.54 -30.30
CA ALA A 12 8.32 18.80 -29.09
C ALA A 12 7.66 19.76 -28.09
N ALA A 13 8.24 20.94 -27.87
CA ALA A 13 7.64 21.97 -27.00
C ALA A 13 6.33 22.52 -27.57
N ALA A 14 6.25 22.74 -28.89
CA ALA A 14 5.02 23.19 -29.56
C ALA A 14 3.92 22.13 -29.53
N LEU A 15 4.25 20.84 -29.67
CA LEU A 15 3.32 19.73 -29.53
C LEU A 15 2.82 19.59 -28.08
N ALA A 16 3.69 19.75 -27.09
CA ALA A 16 3.32 19.73 -25.68
C ALA A 16 2.41 20.93 -25.33
N ALA A 17 2.71 22.13 -25.83
CA ALA A 17 1.87 23.32 -25.64
C ALA A 17 0.52 23.21 -26.33
N ALA A 18 0.48 22.65 -27.56
CA ALA A 18 -0.76 22.40 -28.28
C ALA A 18 -1.63 21.33 -27.61
N SER A 19 -1.02 20.29 -27.05
CA SER A 19 -1.74 19.26 -26.31
C SER A 19 -2.29 19.80 -24.97
N ALA A 20 -1.53 20.64 -24.26
CA ALA A 20 -2.00 21.29 -23.04
C ALA A 20 -3.15 22.28 -23.32
N ALA A 21 -3.04 23.09 -24.37
CA ALA A 21 -4.11 24.01 -24.78
C ALA A 21 -5.37 23.26 -25.23
N SER A 22 -5.23 22.17 -25.97
CA SER A 22 -6.37 21.32 -26.37
C SER A 22 -7.03 20.64 -25.17
N TRP A 23 -6.25 20.21 -24.17
CA TRP A 23 -6.75 19.63 -22.93
C TRP A 23 -7.51 20.67 -22.09
N GLN A 24 -6.97 21.85 -21.89
CA GLN A 24 -7.67 22.94 -21.16
C GLN A 24 -8.97 23.35 -21.84
N THR A 25 -8.95 23.49 -23.16
CA THR A 25 -10.15 23.78 -23.95
C THR A 25 -11.18 22.66 -23.82
N TRP A 26 -10.74 21.41 -23.92
CA TRP A 26 -11.60 20.25 -23.76
C TRP A 26 -12.20 20.18 -22.33
N ARG A 27 -11.40 20.43 -21.29
CA ARG A 27 -11.84 20.50 -19.89
C ARG A 27 -12.90 21.59 -19.68
N HIS A 28 -12.67 22.77 -20.24
CA HIS A 28 -13.62 23.88 -20.17
C HIS A 28 -14.94 23.55 -20.88
N LEU A 29 -14.87 22.98 -22.06
CA LEU A 29 -16.04 22.57 -22.85
C LEU A 29 -16.83 21.45 -22.15
N ASN A 30 -16.19 20.54 -21.45
CA ASN A 30 -16.83 19.44 -20.72
C ASN A 30 -17.23 19.81 -19.29
N ARG A 31 -16.95 21.02 -18.82
CA ARG A 31 -17.30 21.53 -17.46
C ARG A 31 -16.88 20.56 -16.36
N LEU A 32 -15.65 20.04 -16.42
CA LEU A 32 -15.16 19.10 -15.40
C LEU A 32 -15.15 19.78 -14.02
N PRO A 33 -15.52 19.03 -12.96
CA PRO A 33 -15.44 19.55 -11.60
C PRO A 33 -13.99 19.86 -11.20
N PRO A 34 -13.78 20.69 -10.18
CA PRO A 34 -12.46 20.93 -9.62
C PRO A 34 -11.81 19.60 -9.17
N VAL A 35 -10.51 19.48 -9.43
CA VAL A 35 -9.70 18.34 -9.01
C VAL A 35 -9.06 18.68 -7.67
N SER A 36 -9.31 17.86 -6.65
CA SER A 36 -8.58 17.92 -5.39
C SER A 36 -7.36 17.02 -5.45
N VAL A 37 -6.20 17.52 -5.06
CA VAL A 37 -4.94 16.74 -5.02
C VAL A 37 -4.43 16.67 -3.60
N ARG A 38 -4.18 15.45 -3.13
CA ARG A 38 -3.56 15.16 -1.83
C ARG A 38 -2.21 14.49 -2.03
N ARG A 39 -1.24 14.88 -1.21
CA ARG A 39 0.13 14.30 -1.17
C ARG A 39 0.48 13.94 0.28
N PRO A 40 -0.21 12.92 0.86
CA PRO A 40 -0.09 12.62 2.28
C PRO A 40 1.37 12.28 2.65
N GLY A 41 1.86 12.90 3.70
CA GLY A 41 3.20 12.66 4.24
C GLY A 41 4.37 13.17 3.38
N LEU A 42 4.16 13.57 2.11
CA LEU A 42 5.27 13.93 1.23
C LEU A 42 5.94 15.26 1.63
N PRO A 43 5.23 16.41 1.70
CA PRO A 43 5.87 17.67 2.11
C PRO A 43 6.46 17.60 3.52
N PRO A 44 5.70 17.16 4.58
CA PRO A 44 6.26 17.06 5.92
C PRO A 44 7.39 16.05 6.04
N GLY A 45 7.32 14.93 5.33
CA GLY A 45 8.37 13.91 5.31
C GLY A 45 9.69 14.43 4.71
N HIS A 46 9.62 15.29 3.70
CA HIS A 46 10.79 15.96 3.15
C HIS A 46 11.39 16.96 4.13
N LEU A 47 10.56 17.76 4.82
CA LEU A 47 11.03 18.66 5.87
C LEU A 47 11.70 17.90 7.01
N LEU A 48 11.16 16.72 7.37
CA LEU A 48 11.75 15.84 8.38
C LEU A 48 13.13 15.33 7.92
N ARG A 49 13.22 14.81 6.70
CA ARG A 49 14.47 14.33 6.09
C ARG A 49 15.55 15.42 6.07
N ASP A 50 15.15 16.64 5.76
CA ASP A 50 16.06 17.79 5.61
C ASP A 50 16.36 18.49 6.95
N GLY A 51 15.94 17.90 8.09
CA GLY A 51 16.17 18.42 9.44
C GLY A 51 15.40 19.67 9.81
N MET A 52 14.45 20.10 8.98
CA MET A 52 13.69 21.34 9.17
C MET A 52 12.60 21.21 10.24
N LEU A 53 12.35 20.02 10.78
CA LEU A 53 11.40 19.78 11.89
C LEU A 53 12.14 19.53 13.23
N ALA A 54 13.39 19.91 13.35
CA ALA A 54 14.22 19.68 14.55
C ALA A 54 13.94 20.66 15.70
N GLU A 55 13.06 21.65 15.54
CA GLU A 55 12.73 22.62 16.59
C GLU A 55 12.19 21.92 17.85
N GLY A 56 12.78 22.21 19.00
CA GLY A 56 12.42 21.64 20.29
C GLY A 56 12.93 20.22 20.54
N THR A 57 13.77 19.64 19.63
CA THR A 57 14.38 18.31 19.81
C THR A 57 15.64 18.32 20.68
N ASP A 58 16.06 19.46 21.17
CA ASP A 58 17.09 19.69 22.18
C ASP A 58 16.57 19.57 23.63
N ARG A 59 15.24 19.63 23.82
CA ARG A 59 14.60 19.55 25.13
C ARG A 59 14.71 18.14 25.72
N LEU A 60 14.96 18.04 27.01
CA LEU A 60 14.90 16.76 27.72
C LEU A 60 13.46 16.28 27.85
N PRO A 61 13.22 14.95 27.92
CA PRO A 61 11.90 14.40 28.18
C PRO A 61 11.29 14.94 29.48
N SER A 62 10.15 15.60 29.38
CA SER A 62 9.40 16.13 30.51
C SER A 62 8.22 15.23 30.92
N HIS A 63 7.91 14.24 30.10
CA HIS A 63 6.81 13.30 30.31
C HIS A 63 7.30 11.86 30.23
N ARG A 64 6.58 10.95 30.87
CA ARG A 64 6.82 9.51 30.84
C ARG A 64 5.54 8.76 30.49
N CYS A 65 5.64 7.69 29.67
CA CYS A 65 4.53 6.80 29.39
C CYS A 65 4.96 5.32 29.38
N GLY A 66 3.98 4.42 29.37
CA GLY A 66 4.21 2.98 29.27
C GLY A 66 4.66 2.59 27.86
N THR A 67 3.71 2.34 26.98
CA THR A 67 3.97 1.94 25.58
C THR A 67 3.58 3.05 24.63
N LEU A 68 4.47 3.37 23.70
CA LEU A 68 4.26 4.35 22.62
C LEU A 68 4.37 3.66 21.26
N ILE A 69 3.30 3.73 20.46
CA ILE A 69 3.30 3.23 19.08
C ILE A 69 3.38 4.43 18.14
N LEU A 70 4.31 4.41 17.19
CA LEU A 70 4.58 5.49 16.26
C LEU A 70 4.14 5.12 14.85
N GLY A 71 3.11 5.79 14.35
CA GLY A 71 2.40 5.50 13.11
C GLY A 71 1.01 4.93 13.36
N SER A 72 0.19 4.86 12.31
CA SER A 72 -1.19 4.32 12.37
C SER A 72 -1.55 3.45 11.15
N GLY A 73 -0.55 2.99 10.40
CA GLY A 73 -0.73 2.02 9.33
C GLY A 73 -0.95 0.59 9.84
N ALA A 74 -1.01 -0.37 8.93
CA ALA A 74 -1.30 -1.78 9.24
C ALA A 74 -0.40 -2.35 10.35
N ALA A 75 0.91 -2.11 10.34
CA ALA A 75 1.82 -2.62 11.36
C ALA A 75 1.55 -2.03 12.75
N ALA A 76 1.29 -0.71 12.83
CA ALA A 76 0.98 -0.03 14.08
C ALA A 76 -0.33 -0.54 14.71
N LEU A 77 -1.38 -0.65 13.88
CA LEU A 77 -2.69 -1.14 14.34
C LEU A 77 -2.64 -2.64 14.69
N SER A 78 -1.81 -3.42 14.02
CA SER A 78 -1.59 -4.83 14.37
C SER A 78 -0.82 -4.98 15.69
N ALA A 79 0.17 -4.12 15.96
CA ALA A 79 0.83 -4.09 17.27
C ALA A 79 -0.14 -3.68 18.36
N LEU A 80 -0.95 -2.63 18.14
CA LEU A 80 -1.99 -2.21 19.07
C LEU A 80 -2.98 -3.35 19.35
N TRP A 81 -3.52 -3.98 18.30
CA TRP A 81 -4.45 -5.11 18.41
C TRP A 81 -3.86 -6.24 19.24
N TYR A 82 -2.63 -6.66 18.95
CA TYR A 82 -2.02 -7.78 19.67
C TYR A 82 -1.78 -7.47 21.14
N LEU A 83 -1.32 -6.25 21.49
CA LEU A 83 -1.19 -5.78 22.86
C LEU A 83 -2.53 -5.78 23.59
N VAL A 84 -3.55 -5.19 22.97
CA VAL A 84 -4.90 -5.07 23.56
C VAL A 84 -5.54 -6.44 23.74
N ARG A 85 -5.42 -7.33 22.76
CA ARG A 85 -5.92 -8.70 22.83
C ARG A 85 -5.34 -9.47 24.01
N ASN A 86 -4.09 -9.18 24.37
CA ASN A 86 -3.39 -9.80 25.51
C ASN A 86 -3.46 -8.96 26.80
N GLY A 87 -4.42 -8.05 26.92
CA GLY A 87 -4.73 -7.33 28.16
C GLY A 87 -3.91 -6.06 28.40
N HIS A 88 -2.95 -5.69 27.55
CA HIS A 88 -2.16 -4.48 27.72
C HIS A 88 -2.94 -3.25 27.21
N ARG A 89 -3.13 -2.23 28.07
CA ARG A 89 -4.00 -1.07 27.80
C ARG A 89 -3.26 0.27 27.88
N ASP A 90 -2.16 0.37 28.62
CA ASP A 90 -1.40 1.62 28.80
C ASP A 90 -0.59 1.95 27.54
N ILE A 91 -1.29 2.41 26.51
CA ILE A 91 -0.77 2.63 25.17
C ILE A 91 -1.15 4.03 24.67
N LEU A 92 -0.15 4.77 24.20
CA LEU A 92 -0.33 5.95 23.35
C LEU A 92 0.06 5.60 21.91
N LEU A 93 -0.80 5.91 20.94
CA LEU A 93 -0.51 5.81 19.53
C LEU A 93 -0.38 7.24 18.95
N ALA A 94 0.79 7.58 18.43
CA ALA A 94 0.98 8.79 17.63
C ALA A 94 0.67 8.48 16.17
N GLU A 95 -0.35 9.14 15.61
CA GLU A 95 -0.94 8.82 14.29
C GLU A 95 0.06 8.87 13.13
N GLY A 96 1.09 9.69 13.23
CA GLY A 96 1.97 10.00 12.12
C GLY A 96 1.41 11.11 11.24
N LEU A 97 1.78 11.11 9.97
CA LEU A 97 1.42 12.17 9.01
C LEU A 97 0.11 11.90 8.25
N GLU A 98 -0.43 10.73 8.34
CA GLU A 98 -1.72 10.34 7.75
C GLU A 98 -2.36 9.21 8.58
N ARG A 99 -3.60 9.41 8.97
CA ARG A 99 -4.40 8.38 9.64
C ARG A 99 -4.55 7.14 8.75
N ASN A 100 -4.32 5.96 9.31
CA ASN A 100 -4.33 4.66 8.65
C ASN A 100 -3.23 4.46 7.58
N GLY A 101 -2.36 5.45 7.33
CA GLY A 101 -1.26 5.33 6.36
C GLY A 101 -1.75 4.93 4.95
N ASN A 102 -1.12 3.92 4.35
CA ASN A 102 -1.53 3.42 3.02
C ASN A 102 -2.89 2.70 3.00
N ASN A 103 -3.52 2.46 4.14
CA ASN A 103 -4.89 1.93 4.26
C ASN A 103 -5.93 3.06 4.43
N ALA A 104 -5.60 4.31 4.14
CA ALA A 104 -6.54 5.42 4.25
C ALA A 104 -7.67 5.35 3.22
N GLY A 105 -8.84 5.88 3.56
CA GLY A 105 -10.02 5.94 2.71
C GLY A 105 -10.40 7.36 2.30
N PHE A 106 -11.21 7.44 1.27
CA PHE A 106 -11.94 8.63 0.81
C PHE A 106 -13.42 8.46 1.16
N TYR A 107 -14.04 9.52 1.65
CA TYR A 107 -15.45 9.51 2.03
C TYR A 107 -16.15 10.74 1.44
N ASP A 108 -17.32 10.54 0.84
CA ASP A 108 -18.17 11.56 0.27
C ASP A 108 -19.65 11.21 0.51
N ALA A 109 -20.24 11.81 1.54
CA ALA A 109 -21.60 11.49 2.01
C ALA A 109 -21.77 9.96 2.23
N GLU A 110 -22.58 9.30 1.41
CA GLU A 110 -22.85 7.85 1.51
C GLU A 110 -21.84 6.99 0.74
N LEU A 111 -20.88 7.62 0.04
CA LEU A 111 -19.90 6.92 -0.78
C LEU A 111 -18.55 6.83 -0.07
N ALA A 112 -17.90 5.71 -0.22
CA ALA A 112 -16.55 5.48 0.24
C ALA A 112 -15.69 4.87 -0.87
N ALA A 113 -14.39 5.13 -0.83
CA ALA A 113 -13.42 4.54 -1.73
C ALA A 113 -12.03 4.48 -1.08
N PRO A 114 -11.15 3.58 -1.48
CA PRO A 114 -9.77 3.54 -1.00
C PRO A 114 -8.95 4.71 -1.57
N THR A 115 -7.99 5.21 -0.81
CA THR A 115 -6.95 6.11 -1.29
C THR A 115 -5.57 5.45 -1.34
N GLY A 116 -5.55 4.14 -1.13
CA GLY A 116 -4.38 3.26 -1.15
C GLY A 116 -4.83 1.82 -1.32
N ALA A 117 -4.49 0.94 -0.38
CA ALA A 117 -4.81 -0.49 -0.45
C ALA A 117 -6.32 -0.74 -0.47
N HIS A 118 -6.78 -1.55 -1.44
CA HIS A 118 -8.22 -1.73 -1.71
C HIS A 118 -8.73 -3.13 -1.47
N TYR A 119 -7.87 -4.12 -1.28
CA TYR A 119 -8.27 -5.50 -0.98
C TYR A 119 -7.26 -6.21 -0.07
N LEU A 120 -7.71 -7.30 0.52
CA LEU A 120 -6.88 -8.28 1.20
C LEU A 120 -7.09 -9.64 0.54
N ALA A 121 -6.03 -10.22 -0.01
CA ALA A 121 -6.09 -11.60 -0.48
C ALA A 121 -6.44 -12.53 0.68
N LEU A 122 -7.16 -13.62 0.42
CA LEU A 122 -7.52 -14.56 1.49
C LEU A 122 -6.25 -15.07 2.19
N PRO A 123 -6.05 -14.76 3.49
CA PRO A 123 -4.82 -15.10 4.18
C PRO A 123 -4.68 -16.61 4.35
N PRO A 124 -3.54 -17.19 3.91
CA PRO A 124 -3.28 -18.62 4.07
C PRO A 124 -3.04 -18.98 5.56
N PRO A 125 -3.01 -20.27 5.92
CA PRO A 125 -2.76 -20.69 7.30
C PRO A 125 -1.48 -20.12 7.92
N GLU A 126 -0.45 -19.86 7.11
CA GLU A 126 0.82 -19.28 7.55
C GLU A 126 0.65 -17.82 8.04
N SER A 127 -0.35 -17.10 7.53
CA SER A 127 -0.70 -15.74 8.00
C SER A 127 -1.53 -15.80 9.30
N ALA A 128 -1.06 -16.54 10.30
CA ALA A 128 -1.80 -16.84 11.52
C ALA A 128 -2.29 -15.59 12.28
N TYR A 129 -1.46 -14.54 12.36
CA TYR A 129 -1.86 -13.29 13.01
C TYR A 129 -3.01 -12.59 12.28
N VAL A 130 -2.97 -12.56 10.94
CA VAL A 130 -4.05 -11.95 10.15
C VAL A 130 -5.34 -12.76 10.31
N ARG A 131 -5.27 -14.07 10.23
CA ARG A 131 -6.46 -14.94 10.44
C ARG A 131 -7.08 -14.74 11.82
N LEU A 132 -6.25 -14.70 12.86
CA LEU A 132 -6.70 -14.44 14.25
C LEU A 132 -7.33 -13.04 14.38
N MET A 133 -6.74 -12.05 13.73
CA MET A 133 -7.25 -10.68 13.69
C MET A 133 -8.63 -10.61 12.99
N LEU A 134 -8.79 -11.27 11.84
CA LEU A 134 -10.05 -11.31 11.11
C LEU A 134 -11.14 -12.05 11.88
N ASP A 135 -10.77 -13.05 12.66
CA ASP A 135 -11.70 -13.76 13.58
C ASP A 135 -12.15 -12.83 14.71
N ASP A 136 -11.22 -12.13 15.37
CA ASP A 136 -11.53 -11.13 16.42
C ASP A 136 -12.41 -9.97 15.87
N LEU A 137 -12.28 -9.62 14.60
CA LEU A 137 -13.09 -8.59 13.95
C LEU A 137 -14.44 -9.10 13.42
N GLY A 138 -14.70 -10.40 13.48
CA GLY A 138 -15.91 -11.03 12.96
C GLY A 138 -15.97 -11.09 11.43
N ILE A 139 -14.87 -10.83 10.72
CA ILE A 139 -14.75 -10.96 9.25
C ILE A 139 -14.57 -12.43 8.85
N MET A 140 -14.01 -13.22 9.77
CA MET A 140 -13.89 -14.67 9.64
C MET A 140 -14.43 -15.34 10.91
N GLN A 141 -15.05 -16.50 10.79
CA GLN A 141 -15.50 -17.31 11.92
C GLN A 141 -15.21 -18.78 11.66
N ASN A 142 -14.49 -19.44 12.56
CA ASN A 142 -14.10 -20.85 12.40
C ASN A 142 -13.41 -21.17 11.06
N GLY A 143 -12.62 -20.24 10.55
CA GLY A 143 -11.91 -20.38 9.27
C GLY A 143 -12.74 -20.07 8.02
N VAL A 144 -14.00 -19.71 8.16
CA VAL A 144 -14.92 -19.32 7.08
C VAL A 144 -15.04 -17.80 7.05
N PHE A 145 -14.83 -17.19 5.88
CA PHE A 145 -14.99 -15.74 5.68
C PHE A 145 -16.45 -15.38 5.46
N ASN A 146 -16.86 -14.21 5.92
CA ASN A 146 -18.19 -13.68 5.63
C ASN A 146 -18.33 -13.45 4.13
N GLU A 147 -19.39 -13.99 3.54
CA GLU A 147 -19.67 -13.81 2.11
C GLU A 147 -19.86 -12.34 1.73
N THR A 148 -20.39 -11.51 2.63
CA THR A 148 -20.59 -10.07 2.40
C THR A 148 -19.29 -9.28 2.27
N ASP A 149 -18.18 -9.83 2.73
CA ASP A 149 -16.86 -9.20 2.68
C ASP A 149 -16.02 -9.71 1.48
N LEU A 150 -16.56 -10.67 0.71
CA LEU A 150 -15.92 -11.24 -0.46
C LEU A 150 -16.39 -10.55 -1.75
N VAL A 151 -15.50 -10.49 -2.74
CA VAL A 151 -15.86 -10.04 -4.08
C VAL A 151 -16.74 -11.08 -4.77
N TYR A 152 -17.84 -10.62 -5.39
CA TYR A 152 -18.72 -11.44 -6.21
C TYR A 152 -18.34 -11.36 -7.70
N ALA A 153 -18.70 -12.40 -8.45
CA ALA A 153 -18.52 -12.41 -9.90
C ALA A 153 -19.41 -11.34 -10.60
N PRO A 154 -18.90 -10.64 -11.61
CA PRO A 154 -17.56 -10.77 -12.14
C PRO A 154 -16.54 -10.06 -11.27
N GLN A 155 -15.49 -10.77 -10.82
CA GLN A 155 -14.45 -10.20 -9.98
C GLN A 155 -13.53 -9.28 -10.77
N GLU A 156 -12.99 -9.77 -11.90
CA GLU A 156 -12.02 -9.07 -12.72
C GLU A 156 -12.34 -9.24 -14.22
N ARG A 157 -11.91 -8.30 -15.04
CA ARG A 157 -12.03 -8.38 -16.51
C ARG A 157 -10.93 -7.58 -17.20
N LEU A 158 -10.59 -7.97 -18.43
CA LEU A 158 -9.58 -7.35 -19.25
C LEU A 158 -10.19 -6.70 -20.50
N TRP A 159 -9.93 -5.41 -20.69
CA TRP A 159 -10.22 -4.70 -21.95
C TRP A 159 -9.15 -5.05 -22.97
N TYR A 160 -9.48 -5.94 -23.91
CA TYR A 160 -8.58 -6.45 -24.92
C TYR A 160 -9.19 -6.34 -26.32
N ARG A 161 -8.50 -5.68 -27.25
CA ARG A 161 -8.96 -5.49 -28.63
C ARG A 161 -10.38 -4.91 -28.75
N GLY A 162 -10.69 -3.92 -27.93
CA GLY A 162 -11.98 -3.19 -27.97
C GLY A 162 -13.17 -3.94 -27.37
N LYS A 163 -12.94 -4.99 -26.58
CA LYS A 163 -13.98 -5.72 -25.87
C LYS A 163 -13.50 -6.25 -24.51
N TRP A 164 -14.42 -6.49 -23.61
CA TRP A 164 -14.15 -7.14 -22.34
C TRP A 164 -14.02 -8.66 -22.49
N GLN A 165 -13.11 -9.25 -21.74
CA GLN A 165 -12.98 -10.68 -21.48
C GLN A 165 -12.80 -10.92 -19.98
N GLU A 166 -13.22 -12.10 -19.47
CA GLU A 166 -13.20 -12.43 -18.04
C GLU A 166 -11.80 -12.71 -17.49
N SER A 167 -10.87 -13.19 -18.32
CA SER A 167 -9.51 -13.50 -17.89
C SER A 167 -8.57 -12.31 -18.10
N LEU A 168 -7.75 -11.98 -17.10
CA LEU A 168 -6.66 -11.01 -17.23
C LEU A 168 -5.53 -11.51 -18.14
N LEU A 169 -5.40 -12.82 -18.35
CA LEU A 169 -4.46 -13.37 -19.32
C LEU A 169 -5.02 -13.13 -20.73
N PRO A 170 -4.33 -12.33 -21.59
CA PRO A 170 -4.88 -11.99 -22.91
C PRO A 170 -5.17 -13.20 -23.80
N GLN A 171 -4.27 -14.17 -23.80
CA GLN A 171 -4.42 -15.45 -24.50
C GLN A 171 -3.73 -16.57 -23.74
N GLN A 172 -4.40 -17.70 -23.60
CA GLN A 172 -3.82 -18.90 -23.03
C GLN A 172 -3.01 -19.67 -24.11
N ASP A 173 -1.80 -20.07 -23.75
CA ASP A 173 -0.88 -20.81 -24.63
C ASP A 173 -0.07 -21.89 -23.87
N ALA A 174 0.93 -22.48 -24.52
CA ALA A 174 1.76 -23.50 -23.91
C ALA A 174 2.58 -22.98 -22.72
N ASP A 175 3.13 -21.76 -22.85
CA ASP A 175 3.93 -21.14 -21.81
C ASP A 175 3.09 -20.82 -20.56
N SER A 176 1.90 -20.24 -20.73
CA SER A 176 1.00 -19.94 -19.63
C SER A 176 0.54 -21.21 -18.91
N ARG A 177 0.18 -22.27 -19.64
CA ARG A 177 -0.17 -23.57 -19.03
C ARG A 177 0.99 -24.15 -18.23
N ARG A 178 2.23 -24.11 -18.77
CA ARG A 178 3.44 -24.57 -18.10
C ARG A 178 3.73 -23.76 -16.83
N PHE A 179 3.60 -22.43 -16.89
CA PHE A 179 3.82 -21.54 -15.75
C PHE A 179 2.81 -21.81 -14.62
N PHE A 180 1.52 -21.87 -14.93
CA PHE A 180 0.50 -22.12 -13.90
C PHE A 180 0.55 -23.56 -13.35
N ALA A 181 0.96 -24.54 -14.14
CA ALA A 181 1.22 -25.88 -13.65
C ALA A 181 2.41 -25.91 -12.66
N LEU A 182 3.47 -25.13 -12.94
CA LEU A 182 4.61 -25.00 -12.02
C LEU A 182 4.19 -24.32 -10.71
N THR A 183 3.58 -23.13 -10.79
CA THR A 183 3.16 -22.37 -9.59
C THR A 183 2.11 -23.12 -8.77
N GLY A 184 1.20 -23.86 -9.43
CA GLY A 184 0.25 -24.74 -8.75
C GLY A 184 0.92 -25.82 -7.89
N ARG A 185 1.99 -26.45 -8.39
CA ARG A 185 2.78 -27.42 -7.59
C ARG A 185 3.53 -26.72 -6.45
N LEU A 186 4.07 -25.51 -6.68
CA LEU A 186 4.85 -24.79 -5.69
C LEU A 186 4.01 -24.22 -4.55
N LYS A 187 2.70 -24.01 -4.73
CA LYS A 187 1.79 -23.51 -3.70
C LYS A 187 1.80 -24.32 -2.40
N THR A 188 2.00 -25.64 -2.49
CA THR A 188 1.99 -26.55 -1.34
C THR A 188 3.36 -27.19 -1.07
N ALA A 189 4.33 -26.94 -1.94
CA ALA A 189 5.63 -27.59 -1.84
C ALA A 189 6.41 -27.12 -0.61
N ARG A 190 7.10 -28.08 0.03
CA ARG A 190 8.01 -27.83 1.15
C ARG A 190 9.43 -28.14 0.71
N SER A 191 10.38 -27.40 1.26
CA SER A 191 11.81 -27.59 1.02
C SER A 191 12.42 -28.55 2.04
N ARG A 192 13.74 -28.80 1.92
CA ARG A 192 14.49 -29.74 2.79
C ARG A 192 14.47 -29.33 4.27
N ASP A 193 14.35 -28.01 4.54
CA ASP A 193 14.20 -27.46 5.90
C ASP A 193 12.80 -27.70 6.50
N GLY A 194 11.90 -28.39 5.79
CA GLY A 194 10.52 -28.69 6.18
C GLY A 194 9.56 -27.50 6.05
N ARG A 195 10.06 -26.31 5.70
CA ARG A 195 9.23 -25.12 5.53
C ARG A 195 8.60 -25.10 4.15
N LYS A 196 7.46 -24.41 4.03
CA LYS A 196 6.88 -24.07 2.75
C LYS A 196 7.87 -23.22 1.94
N ILE A 197 8.03 -23.51 0.64
CA ILE A 197 9.00 -22.79 -0.20
C ILE A 197 8.68 -21.30 -0.21
N PHE A 198 7.42 -20.96 -0.49
CA PHE A 198 6.91 -19.61 -0.49
C PHE A 198 5.78 -19.49 0.53
N ALA A 199 6.01 -18.76 1.60
CA ALA A 199 5.02 -18.48 2.62
C ALA A 199 4.82 -16.97 2.77
N ILE A 200 3.64 -16.57 3.20
CA ILE A 200 3.36 -15.22 3.63
C ILE A 200 2.85 -15.27 5.09
N PRO A 201 3.55 -14.68 6.08
CA PRO A 201 4.75 -13.82 5.95
C PRO A 201 5.99 -14.54 5.40
N ILE A 202 6.83 -13.77 4.69
CA ILE A 202 8.05 -14.30 4.05
C ILE A 202 9.05 -14.88 5.06
N ALA A 203 9.05 -14.38 6.29
CA ALA A 203 9.88 -14.89 7.39
C ALA A 203 9.65 -16.39 7.67
N LEU A 204 8.50 -16.93 7.25
CA LEU A 204 8.14 -18.34 7.38
C LEU A 204 8.48 -19.17 6.13
N SER A 205 8.95 -18.54 5.06
CA SER A 205 9.41 -19.24 3.85
C SER A 205 10.68 -20.05 4.13
N SER A 206 10.94 -21.04 3.26
CA SER A 206 12.17 -21.84 3.31
C SER A 206 13.42 -20.96 3.25
N GLN A 207 14.44 -21.36 4.02
CA GLN A 207 15.76 -20.75 4.03
C GLN A 207 16.77 -21.50 3.16
N ASP A 208 16.33 -22.55 2.44
CA ASP A 208 17.21 -23.31 1.56
C ASP A 208 17.75 -22.45 0.42
N GLU A 209 19.06 -22.51 0.22
CA GLU A 209 19.76 -21.75 -0.82
C GLU A 209 19.25 -22.08 -2.22
N GLU A 210 18.75 -23.30 -2.43
CA GLU A 210 18.12 -23.71 -3.70
C GLU A 210 17.02 -22.74 -4.15
N TRP A 211 16.22 -22.23 -3.21
CA TRP A 211 15.12 -21.29 -3.49
C TRP A 211 15.55 -19.86 -3.32
N ARG A 212 16.35 -19.54 -2.29
CA ARG A 212 16.82 -18.19 -2.04
C ARG A 212 17.68 -17.62 -3.19
N ARG A 213 18.43 -18.50 -3.91
CA ARG A 213 19.21 -18.06 -5.10
C ARG A 213 18.35 -17.46 -6.22
N LEU A 214 17.03 -17.68 -6.26
CA LEU A 214 16.11 -17.02 -7.18
C LEU A 214 16.14 -15.50 -6.99
N ASP A 215 16.44 -15.04 -5.79
CA ASP A 215 16.58 -13.61 -5.48
C ASP A 215 17.79 -12.94 -6.14
N ARG A 216 18.69 -13.71 -6.74
CA ARG A 216 19.86 -13.16 -7.48
C ARG A 216 19.53 -12.70 -8.90
N LEU A 217 18.33 -13.03 -9.39
CA LEU A 217 17.87 -12.72 -10.74
C LEU A 217 16.65 -11.81 -10.69
N THR A 218 16.48 -10.98 -11.72
CA THR A 218 15.16 -10.38 -11.97
C THR A 218 14.19 -11.47 -12.44
N PHE A 219 12.89 -11.24 -12.28
CA PHE A 219 11.89 -12.20 -12.75
C PHE A 219 11.95 -12.37 -14.27
N ALA A 220 12.20 -11.27 -15.01
CA ALA A 220 12.42 -11.34 -16.47
C ALA A 220 13.63 -12.22 -16.84
N GLN A 221 14.76 -12.11 -16.12
CA GLN A 221 15.94 -12.95 -16.35
C GLN A 221 15.65 -14.43 -16.08
N TRP A 222 14.93 -14.73 -15.00
CA TRP A 222 14.53 -16.10 -14.69
C TRP A 222 13.57 -16.65 -15.74
N LEU A 223 12.54 -15.90 -16.14
CA LEU A 223 11.59 -16.32 -17.18
C LEU A 223 12.30 -16.63 -18.51
N ALA A 224 13.24 -15.75 -18.91
CA ALA A 224 14.01 -15.96 -20.13
C ALA A 224 14.89 -17.23 -20.05
N ARG A 225 15.53 -17.48 -18.89
CA ARG A 225 16.34 -18.67 -18.61
C ARG A 225 15.53 -19.96 -18.67
N GLU A 226 14.32 -19.92 -18.11
CA GLU A 226 13.38 -21.05 -18.14
C GLU A 226 12.67 -21.20 -19.50
N GLY A 227 12.95 -20.34 -20.47
CA GLY A 227 12.44 -20.42 -21.83
C GLY A 227 10.98 -19.95 -21.99
N TYR A 228 10.46 -19.14 -21.08
CA TYR A 228 9.17 -18.47 -21.25
C TYR A 228 9.30 -17.31 -22.21
N ARG A 229 8.51 -17.28 -23.29
CA ARG A 229 8.60 -16.30 -24.37
C ARG A 229 7.25 -15.73 -24.81
N SER A 230 6.14 -16.28 -24.32
CA SER A 230 4.80 -15.83 -24.68
C SER A 230 4.59 -14.34 -24.34
N PRO A 231 4.29 -13.48 -25.31
CA PRO A 231 4.00 -12.07 -25.03
C PRO A 231 2.79 -11.89 -24.09
N SER A 232 1.80 -12.78 -24.20
CA SER A 232 0.59 -12.78 -23.37
C SER A 232 0.94 -13.07 -21.90
N LEU A 233 1.72 -14.12 -21.66
CA LEU A 233 2.18 -14.47 -20.31
C LEU A 233 3.09 -13.38 -19.75
N LEU A 234 4.08 -12.91 -20.49
CA LEU A 234 5.04 -11.91 -20.00
C LEU A 234 4.33 -10.59 -19.63
N TRP A 235 3.36 -10.14 -20.44
CA TRP A 235 2.55 -8.98 -20.11
C TRP A 235 1.76 -9.20 -18.80
N TYR A 236 1.11 -10.35 -18.64
CA TYR A 236 0.34 -10.67 -17.44
C TYR A 236 1.21 -10.68 -16.19
N LEU A 237 2.39 -11.32 -16.25
CA LEU A 237 3.33 -11.37 -15.13
C LEU A 237 3.91 -10.00 -14.79
N ASP A 238 4.15 -9.15 -15.81
CA ASP A 238 4.57 -7.76 -15.61
C ASP A 238 3.48 -6.94 -14.93
N TYR A 239 2.22 -7.11 -15.37
CA TYR A 239 1.06 -6.49 -14.72
C TYR A 239 0.97 -6.88 -13.24
N CYS A 240 1.02 -8.18 -12.91
CA CYS A 240 0.97 -8.67 -11.53
C CYS A 240 2.10 -8.09 -10.65
N CYS A 241 3.32 -7.98 -11.20
CA CYS A 241 4.44 -7.38 -10.47
C CYS A 241 4.25 -5.87 -10.25
N ARG A 242 3.67 -5.15 -11.23
CA ARG A 242 3.35 -3.72 -11.08
C ARG A 242 2.24 -3.50 -10.06
N ASP A 243 1.27 -4.38 -10.02
CA ASP A 243 0.15 -4.34 -9.07
C ASP A 243 0.63 -4.57 -7.62
N ASP A 244 1.44 -5.58 -7.37
CA ASP A 244 1.88 -5.95 -6.01
C ASP A 244 3.12 -5.16 -5.52
N TYR A 245 3.98 -4.67 -6.45
CA TYR A 245 5.28 -4.08 -6.10
C TYR A 245 5.54 -2.69 -6.71
N GLY A 246 4.63 -2.19 -7.54
CA GLY A 246 4.80 -0.92 -8.26
C GLY A 246 5.89 -0.94 -9.33
N ARG A 247 6.46 -2.11 -9.66
CA ARG A 247 7.52 -2.31 -10.67
C ARG A 247 7.30 -3.61 -11.41
N GLY A 248 7.66 -3.65 -12.69
CA GLY A 248 7.48 -4.83 -13.54
C GLY A 248 8.55 -5.91 -13.36
N ILE A 249 8.42 -6.99 -14.15
CA ILE A 249 9.30 -8.17 -14.11
C ILE A 249 10.79 -7.85 -14.34
N ALA A 250 11.12 -6.73 -14.99
CA ALA A 250 12.50 -6.31 -15.25
C ALA A 250 13.23 -5.83 -13.99
N ASP A 251 12.50 -5.40 -12.97
CA ASP A 251 13.02 -4.84 -11.73
C ASP A 251 12.86 -5.77 -10.53
N VAL A 252 11.78 -6.54 -10.51
CA VAL A 252 11.38 -7.39 -9.39
C VAL A 252 12.20 -8.69 -9.38
N SER A 253 12.62 -9.13 -8.19
CA SER A 253 13.29 -10.41 -7.97
C SER A 253 12.46 -11.60 -8.46
N ALA A 254 13.11 -12.62 -9.00
CA ALA A 254 12.43 -13.85 -9.39
C ALA A 254 11.81 -14.59 -8.20
N PHE A 255 12.43 -14.49 -7.01
CA PHE A 255 11.82 -15.03 -5.79
C PHE A 255 10.48 -14.32 -5.51
N ALA A 256 10.45 -12.98 -5.54
CA ALA A 256 9.24 -12.20 -5.31
C ALA A 256 8.17 -12.45 -6.38
N GLY A 257 8.56 -12.51 -7.66
CA GLY A 257 7.65 -12.81 -8.77
C GLY A 257 6.98 -14.18 -8.64
N LEU A 258 7.69 -15.23 -8.22
CA LEU A 258 7.13 -16.55 -7.95
C LEU A 258 6.32 -16.57 -6.65
N HIS A 259 6.78 -15.86 -5.61
CA HIS A 259 6.10 -15.74 -4.33
C HIS A 259 4.67 -15.19 -4.49
N TYR A 260 4.46 -14.21 -5.37
CA TYR A 260 3.14 -13.68 -5.69
C TYR A 260 2.12 -14.79 -6.01
N PHE A 261 2.52 -15.75 -6.86
CA PHE A 261 1.65 -16.84 -7.31
C PHE A 261 1.57 -18.01 -6.34
N CYS A 262 2.56 -18.20 -5.48
CA CYS A 262 2.73 -19.43 -4.70
C CYS A 262 2.44 -19.30 -3.21
N ALA A 263 2.59 -18.11 -2.63
CA ALA A 263 2.48 -17.92 -1.18
C ALA A 263 1.03 -17.87 -0.68
N ARG A 264 0.13 -17.34 -1.51
CA ARG A 264 -1.31 -17.27 -1.21
C ARG A 264 -1.97 -18.64 -1.39
N GLY A 265 -3.11 -18.87 -0.71
CA GLY A 265 -3.74 -20.17 -0.61
C GLY A 265 -4.26 -20.76 -1.92
N LEU A 266 -4.70 -22.03 -1.87
CA LEU A 266 -5.24 -22.76 -3.02
C LEU A 266 -6.56 -22.20 -3.54
N HIS A 267 -7.34 -21.51 -2.66
CA HIS A 267 -8.66 -20.94 -2.97
C HIS A 267 -8.56 -19.42 -3.18
N ALA A 268 -7.65 -19.01 -4.08
CA ALA A 268 -7.40 -17.60 -4.38
C ALA A 268 -8.37 -17.02 -5.44
N ASP A 269 -9.56 -17.59 -5.57
CA ASP A 269 -10.52 -17.20 -6.61
C ASP A 269 -11.35 -15.96 -6.21
N THR A 270 -11.13 -15.40 -5.02
CA THR A 270 -11.76 -14.18 -4.53
C THR A 270 -10.85 -13.47 -3.52
N VAL A 271 -11.21 -12.24 -3.17
CA VAL A 271 -10.50 -11.42 -2.19
C VAL A 271 -11.50 -10.79 -1.22
N LEU A 272 -11.00 -10.40 -0.04
CA LEU A 272 -11.75 -9.55 0.89
C LEU A 272 -11.62 -8.09 0.44
N THR A 273 -12.74 -7.38 0.35
CA THR A 273 -12.77 -5.96 0.02
C THR A 273 -14.00 -5.27 0.56
N TRP A 274 -13.90 -3.95 0.73
CA TRP A 274 -14.95 -3.07 1.23
C TRP A 274 -14.97 -1.78 0.40
N PRO A 275 -16.06 -1.00 0.43
CA PRO A 275 -16.13 0.24 -0.34
C PRO A 275 -14.95 1.19 -0.10
N ASP A 276 -14.48 1.29 1.14
CA ASP A 276 -13.33 2.10 1.57
C ASP A 276 -11.99 1.32 1.56
N GLY A 277 -11.97 0.13 0.98
CA GLY A 277 -10.80 -0.73 0.92
C GLY A 277 -10.31 -1.15 2.31
N LEU A 278 -9.00 -1.19 2.53
CA LEU A 278 -8.43 -1.59 3.82
C LEU A 278 -8.56 -0.52 4.93
N ALA A 279 -9.13 0.66 4.63
CA ALA A 279 -9.56 1.57 5.69
C ALA A 279 -10.61 0.92 6.59
N HIS A 280 -11.47 0.06 6.03
CA HIS A 280 -12.44 -0.73 6.78
C HIS A 280 -11.79 -1.56 7.90
N VAL A 281 -10.78 -2.34 7.58
CA VAL A 281 -10.02 -3.16 8.55
C VAL A 281 -9.34 -2.26 9.59
N SER A 282 -8.73 -1.17 9.16
CA SER A 282 -8.05 -0.23 10.05
C SER A 282 -9.03 0.40 11.06
N GLU A 283 -10.21 0.83 10.63
CA GLU A 283 -11.24 1.38 11.51
C GLU A 283 -11.89 0.30 12.39
N ALA A 284 -12.04 -0.93 11.89
CA ALA A 284 -12.50 -2.06 12.70
C ALA A 284 -11.53 -2.38 13.83
N LEU A 285 -10.21 -2.37 13.57
CA LEU A 285 -9.16 -2.54 14.58
C LEU A 285 -9.20 -1.44 15.65
N ARG A 286 -9.39 -0.17 15.25
CA ARG A 286 -9.55 0.95 16.17
C ARG A 286 -10.74 0.75 17.10
N ARG A 287 -11.88 0.34 16.54
CA ARG A 287 -13.10 0.04 17.34
C ARG A 287 -12.89 -1.14 18.29
N TYR A 288 -12.32 -2.25 17.78
CA TYR A 288 -12.01 -3.43 18.59
C TYR A 288 -11.11 -3.09 19.78
N CYS A 289 -10.08 -2.28 19.55
CA CYS A 289 -9.15 -1.86 20.58
C CYS A 289 -9.70 -0.81 21.56
N GLY A 290 -10.88 -0.23 21.27
CA GLY A 290 -11.42 0.87 22.08
C GLY A 290 -10.54 2.12 22.05
N LEU A 291 -9.86 2.37 20.91
CA LEU A 291 -8.88 3.46 20.75
C LEU A 291 -9.56 4.83 20.85
N GLN A 292 -9.20 5.60 21.88
CA GLN A 292 -9.76 6.93 22.14
C GLN A 292 -8.92 8.01 21.49
N THR A 293 -9.54 8.98 20.83
CA THR A 293 -8.83 10.12 20.24
C THR A 293 -8.64 11.23 21.28
N LEU A 294 -7.39 11.65 21.48
CA LEU A 294 -7.04 12.77 22.36
C LEU A 294 -6.99 14.07 21.54
N ALA A 295 -7.69 15.10 22.04
CA ALA A 295 -7.60 16.45 21.47
C ALA A 295 -6.25 17.11 21.80
N ALA A 296 -5.65 16.78 22.95
CA ALA A 296 -4.34 17.25 23.39
C ALA A 296 -3.65 16.19 24.26
N LEU A 297 -2.32 16.21 24.30
CA LEU A 297 -1.55 15.39 25.23
C LEU A 297 -1.78 15.83 26.67
N PRO A 298 -1.79 14.89 27.65
CA PRO A 298 -1.96 15.25 29.05
C PRO A 298 -0.83 16.16 29.57
N ALA A 299 -1.18 17.15 30.38
CA ALA A 299 -0.19 18.04 31.00
C ALA A 299 0.62 17.38 32.14
N ALA A 300 0.14 16.24 32.68
CA ALA A 300 0.82 15.52 33.75
C ALA A 300 2.17 14.96 33.29
N ALA A 301 3.16 14.95 34.16
CA ALA A 301 4.49 14.40 33.87
C ALA A 301 4.47 12.89 33.62
N GLN A 302 3.53 12.15 34.22
CA GLN A 302 3.34 10.71 34.03
C GLN A 302 2.02 10.46 33.34
N TRP A 303 2.08 9.88 32.12
CA TRP A 303 0.90 9.44 31.38
C TRP A 303 0.60 7.98 31.67
N ARG A 304 -0.64 7.70 32.01
CA ARG A 304 -1.19 6.37 32.16
C ARG A 304 -2.56 6.32 31.52
N PHE A 305 -2.75 5.34 30.66
CA PHE A 305 -3.97 5.18 29.88
C PHE A 305 -4.71 3.91 30.34
N ALA A 306 -5.93 4.08 30.86
CA ALA A 306 -6.80 2.95 31.21
C ALA A 306 -7.33 2.24 29.96
N ALA A 307 -7.42 2.94 28.84
CA ALA A 307 -7.71 2.43 27.51
C ALA A 307 -6.72 3.06 26.50
N PRO A 308 -6.40 2.37 25.40
CA PRO A 308 -5.50 2.91 24.39
C PRO A 308 -5.95 4.27 23.88
N ALA A 309 -5.02 5.18 23.71
CA ALA A 309 -5.27 6.55 23.26
C ALA A 309 -4.50 6.85 21.97
N ALA A 310 -5.11 7.59 21.04
CA ALA A 310 -4.49 8.10 19.81
C ALA A 310 -4.36 9.61 19.87
N TRP A 311 -3.25 10.13 19.39
CA TRP A 311 -3.00 11.55 19.28
C TRP A 311 -2.50 11.91 17.87
N ASP A 312 -3.02 13.05 17.34
CA ASP A 312 -2.66 13.56 16.01
C ASP A 312 -1.30 14.27 16.04
N GLY A 313 -0.25 13.49 15.84
CA GLY A 313 1.12 13.98 15.78
C GLY A 313 2.07 12.91 15.29
N ALA A 314 3.28 13.33 14.92
CA ALA A 314 4.33 12.50 14.35
C ALA A 314 5.60 12.55 15.20
N ALA A 315 6.34 11.43 15.28
CA ALA A 315 7.67 11.43 15.85
C ALA A 315 8.67 12.10 14.89
N VAL A 316 9.50 12.96 15.44
CA VAL A 316 10.56 13.68 14.68
C VAL A 316 11.96 13.29 15.13
N LYS A 317 12.12 12.67 16.30
CA LYS A 317 13.39 12.14 16.80
C LYS A 317 13.14 11.01 17.80
N ILE A 318 14.01 10.00 17.82
CA ILE A 318 13.98 8.87 18.76
C ILE A 318 15.41 8.61 19.25
N GLU A 319 15.60 8.48 20.56
CA GLU A 319 16.87 8.08 21.19
C GLU A 319 16.65 6.98 22.22
N GLU A 320 17.39 5.89 22.13
CA GLU A 320 17.42 4.86 23.19
C GLU A 320 18.12 5.41 24.43
N ARG A 321 17.57 5.16 25.60
CA ARG A 321 18.08 5.52 26.91
C ARG A 321 18.15 4.27 27.81
N GLU A 322 18.82 4.38 28.96
CA GLU A 322 18.94 3.27 29.90
C GLU A 322 17.57 2.83 30.46
N ASP A 323 16.68 3.77 30.70
CA ASP A 323 15.35 3.55 31.31
C ASP A 323 14.18 3.60 30.31
N GLY A 324 14.46 3.51 29.00
CA GLY A 324 13.44 3.55 27.97
C GLY A 324 13.92 4.11 26.65
N ALA A 325 13.01 4.70 25.85
CA ALA A 325 13.38 5.47 24.66
C ALA A 325 12.75 6.87 24.72
N ALA A 326 13.58 7.88 24.53
CA ALA A 326 13.14 9.27 24.41
C ALA A 326 12.60 9.50 22.99
N VAL A 327 11.40 10.05 22.90
CA VAL A 327 10.72 10.36 21.63
C VAL A 327 10.25 11.80 21.65
N TRP A 328 10.58 12.53 20.58
CA TRP A 328 10.06 13.88 20.35
C TRP A 328 8.87 13.79 19.39
N LEU A 329 7.70 14.13 19.93
CA LEU A 329 6.44 14.11 19.22
C LEU A 329 6.06 15.54 18.83
N ARG A 330 5.78 15.76 17.53
CA ARG A 330 5.32 17.03 16.98
C ARG A 330 3.86 16.94 16.59
N GLY A 331 3.04 17.86 17.11
CA GLY A 331 1.63 17.96 16.76
C GLY A 331 1.45 18.39 15.30
N ASN A 332 0.55 17.70 14.58
CA ASN A 332 0.28 18.03 13.17
C ASN A 332 -0.49 19.36 13.04
N ALA A 333 -1.37 19.68 14.00
CA ALA A 333 -2.20 20.89 13.98
C ALA A 333 -1.44 22.15 14.42
N ASP A 334 -0.64 22.08 15.50
CA ASP A 334 -0.04 23.24 16.13
C ASP A 334 1.48 23.32 15.97
N GLY A 335 2.10 22.28 15.45
CA GLY A 335 3.54 22.20 15.23
C GLY A 335 4.39 22.17 16.50
N LYS A 336 3.80 22.04 17.70
CA LYS A 336 4.55 22.02 18.95
C LYS A 336 5.19 20.67 19.18
N THR A 337 6.44 20.69 19.68
CA THR A 337 7.19 19.48 19.99
C THR A 337 7.17 19.21 21.49
N VAL A 338 6.82 17.98 21.87
CA VAL A 338 6.84 17.46 23.24
C VAL A 338 7.80 16.27 23.31
N ALA A 339 8.69 16.26 24.29
CA ALA A 339 9.62 15.16 24.53
C ALA A 339 9.09 14.22 25.61
N VAL A 340 9.01 12.92 25.30
CA VAL A 340 8.46 11.87 26.14
C VAL A 340 9.48 10.73 26.30
N LEU A 341 9.64 10.19 27.49
CA LEU A 341 10.37 8.94 27.74
C LEU A 341 9.35 7.80 27.87
N ALA A 342 9.35 6.91 26.89
CA ALA A 342 8.50 5.74 26.88
C ALA A 342 9.28 4.50 27.31
N ARG A 343 8.66 3.64 28.13
CA ARG A 343 9.26 2.36 28.54
C ARG A 343 9.47 1.44 27.34
N HIS A 344 8.50 1.41 26.43
CA HIS A 344 8.54 0.65 25.17
C HIS A 344 8.07 1.52 24.03
N VAL A 345 8.80 1.50 22.92
CA VAL A 345 8.46 2.19 21.68
C VAL A 345 8.36 1.18 20.55
N VAL A 346 7.23 1.17 19.84
CA VAL A 346 7.07 0.48 18.55
C VAL A 346 7.17 1.53 17.45
N CYS A 347 8.29 1.54 16.75
CA CYS A 347 8.48 2.37 15.55
C CYS A 347 7.86 1.65 14.35
N ALA A 348 6.58 1.94 14.08
CA ALA A 348 5.80 1.34 13.00
C ALA A 348 5.72 2.26 11.76
N MET A 349 6.84 2.88 11.45
CA MET A 349 7.03 3.77 10.31
C MET A 349 7.88 3.09 9.23
N PRO A 350 7.78 3.53 7.96
CA PRO A 350 8.70 3.08 6.91
C PRO A 350 10.17 3.19 7.36
N LEU A 351 10.99 2.19 7.04
CA LEU A 351 12.41 2.18 7.45
C LEU A 351 13.17 3.41 6.92
N SER A 352 12.73 3.98 5.79
CA SER A 352 13.26 5.23 5.26
C SER A 352 13.03 6.41 6.19
N VAL A 353 11.88 6.48 6.88
CA VAL A 353 11.60 7.51 7.88
C VAL A 353 12.36 7.21 9.16
N ALA A 354 12.30 5.97 9.65
CA ALA A 354 13.00 5.55 10.86
C ALA A 354 14.50 5.86 10.79
N ALA A 355 15.14 5.62 9.64
CA ALA A 355 16.58 5.89 9.43
C ALA A 355 16.97 7.39 9.57
N HIS A 356 16.00 8.32 9.43
CA HIS A 356 16.25 9.75 9.60
C HIS A 356 15.99 10.26 11.02
N ILE A 357 15.08 9.60 11.77
CA ILE A 357 14.67 10.11 13.09
C ILE A 357 15.25 9.32 14.27
N VAL A 358 15.71 8.09 14.03
CA VAL A 358 16.36 7.27 15.07
C VAL A 358 17.81 7.70 15.20
N ALA A 359 18.20 8.13 16.38
CA ALA A 359 19.60 8.43 16.68
C ALA A 359 20.44 7.15 16.53
N ASP A 360 21.60 7.27 15.90
CA ASP A 360 22.48 6.13 15.59
C ASP A 360 21.78 5.00 14.81
N ALA A 361 20.97 5.38 13.79
CA ALA A 361 20.23 4.45 12.94
C ALA A 361 21.08 3.28 12.38
N PRO A 362 22.37 3.48 12.02
CA PRO A 362 23.25 2.38 11.58
C PRO A 362 23.41 1.25 12.62
N ARG A 363 23.40 1.56 13.90
CA ARG A 363 23.48 0.57 15.01
C ARG A 363 22.35 -0.44 14.97
N TYR A 364 21.18 -0.03 14.45
CA TYR A 364 20.00 -0.90 14.33
C TYR A 364 19.94 -1.64 13.00
N GLY A 365 20.84 -1.39 12.08
CA GLY A 365 20.80 -1.99 10.75
C GLY A 365 19.63 -1.49 9.88
N LEU A 366 19.16 -0.27 10.13
CA LEU A 366 18.08 0.33 9.35
C LEU A 366 18.54 0.57 7.91
N ARG A 367 18.06 -0.23 6.98
CA ARG A 367 18.33 -0.11 5.55
C ARG A 367 17.02 0.12 4.81
N PRO A 368 16.77 1.35 4.34
CA PRO A 368 15.58 1.65 3.55
C PRO A 368 15.55 0.85 2.25
N SER A 369 14.43 0.20 1.96
CA SER A 369 14.16 -0.36 0.63
C SER A 369 13.80 0.76 -0.34
N GLU A 370 14.08 0.57 -1.64
CA GLU A 370 13.52 1.44 -2.66
C GLU A 370 12.01 1.27 -2.69
N SER A 371 11.27 2.38 -2.77
CA SER A 371 9.81 2.37 -2.84
C SER A 371 9.30 2.98 -4.12
N ALA A 372 8.32 2.32 -4.75
CA ALA A 372 7.62 2.81 -5.92
C ALA A 372 6.53 3.84 -5.52
N PRO A 373 6.41 4.96 -6.25
CA PRO A 373 5.32 5.90 -6.07
C PRO A 373 4.05 5.41 -6.77
N TRP A 374 2.89 5.81 -6.23
CA TRP A 374 1.57 5.50 -6.76
C TRP A 374 0.70 6.75 -6.87
N LEU A 375 -0.20 6.73 -7.85
CA LEU A 375 -1.28 7.69 -7.98
C LEU A 375 -2.61 6.93 -7.91
N VAL A 376 -3.48 7.34 -6.99
CA VAL A 376 -4.84 6.81 -6.84
C VAL A 376 -5.83 7.90 -7.18
N GLY A 377 -6.74 7.64 -8.12
CA GLY A 377 -7.76 8.59 -8.55
C GLY A 377 -9.16 8.11 -8.19
N ASN A 378 -9.89 8.87 -7.36
CA ASN A 378 -11.29 8.60 -7.03
C ASN A 378 -12.21 9.51 -7.85
N PHE A 379 -13.04 8.90 -8.69
CA PHE A 379 -14.01 9.55 -9.55
C PHE A 379 -15.42 9.29 -9.01
N VAL A 380 -16.02 10.27 -8.36
CA VAL A 380 -17.42 10.20 -7.91
C VAL A 380 -18.31 10.44 -9.12
N LEU A 381 -19.23 9.52 -9.37
CA LEU A 381 -20.12 9.53 -10.54
C LEU A 381 -21.58 9.65 -10.09
N ASN A 382 -22.35 10.50 -10.80
CA ASN A 382 -23.80 10.66 -10.57
C ASN A 382 -24.65 9.52 -11.14
N ARG A 383 -24.04 8.64 -11.92
CA ARG A 383 -24.59 7.35 -12.40
C ARG A 383 -23.47 6.44 -12.87
N PHE A 384 -23.76 5.16 -12.99
CA PHE A 384 -22.85 4.23 -13.64
C PHE A 384 -22.75 4.55 -15.13
N PRO A 385 -21.55 4.56 -15.71
CA PRO A 385 -21.38 4.67 -17.17
C PRO A 385 -22.08 3.48 -17.87
N THR A 386 -22.45 3.69 -19.12
CA THR A 386 -22.93 2.59 -19.96
C THR A 386 -21.77 1.68 -20.31
N GLU A 387 -21.89 0.40 -19.95
CA GLU A 387 -20.86 -0.58 -20.25
C GLU A 387 -20.74 -0.83 -21.75
N PRO A 388 -19.52 -0.80 -22.31
CA PRO A 388 -19.31 -1.18 -23.70
C PRO A 388 -19.81 -2.60 -23.98
N ASN A 389 -20.52 -2.79 -25.10
CA ASN A 389 -21.03 -4.08 -25.55
C ASN A 389 -21.99 -4.78 -24.57
N GLY A 390 -22.57 -4.08 -23.61
CA GLY A 390 -23.54 -4.63 -22.66
C GLY A 390 -22.97 -5.62 -21.63
N ASN A 391 -21.66 -5.67 -21.46
CA ASN A 391 -21.03 -6.52 -20.45
C ASN A 391 -21.38 -6.08 -19.02
N ALA A 392 -21.37 -7.01 -18.08
CA ALA A 392 -21.49 -6.69 -16.68
C ALA A 392 -20.22 -5.96 -16.18
N LEU A 393 -20.41 -4.93 -15.33
CA LEU A 393 -19.31 -4.26 -14.65
C LEU A 393 -18.66 -5.24 -13.66
N ALA A 394 -17.34 -5.43 -13.74
CA ALA A 394 -16.58 -6.17 -12.76
C ALA A 394 -16.14 -5.26 -11.60
N TRP A 395 -15.75 -5.87 -10.50
CA TRP A 395 -15.10 -5.16 -9.41
C TRP A 395 -13.76 -4.57 -9.87
N ASP A 396 -12.90 -5.35 -10.51
CA ASP A 396 -11.63 -4.90 -11.09
C ASP A 396 -11.65 -4.90 -12.62
N ASN A 397 -11.11 -3.85 -13.24
CA ASN A 397 -11.25 -3.57 -14.67
C ASN A 397 -9.91 -3.12 -15.22
N VAL A 398 -9.22 -3.99 -15.92
CA VAL A 398 -7.86 -3.80 -16.43
C VAL A 398 -7.86 -3.53 -17.92
N VAL A 399 -6.94 -2.69 -18.40
CA VAL A 399 -6.78 -2.37 -19.83
C VAL A 399 -5.46 -2.95 -20.36
N TYR A 400 -5.55 -3.84 -21.34
CA TYR A 400 -4.37 -4.46 -21.95
C TYR A 400 -3.45 -3.43 -22.59
N GLY A 401 -2.15 -3.57 -22.33
CA GLY A 401 -1.13 -2.68 -22.90
C GLY A 401 -1.06 -1.29 -22.26
N SER A 402 -1.95 -0.99 -21.30
CA SER A 402 -1.87 0.24 -20.53
C SER A 402 -0.64 0.23 -19.60
N PRO A 403 0.04 1.37 -19.41
CA PRO A 403 1.03 1.53 -18.35
C PRO A 403 0.41 1.70 -16.97
N HIS A 404 -0.92 1.83 -16.88
CA HIS A 404 -1.69 1.93 -15.65
C HIS A 404 -2.19 0.55 -15.18
N LEU A 405 -2.86 0.50 -14.04
CA LEU A 405 -3.33 -0.75 -13.43
C LEU A 405 -4.86 -0.93 -13.52
N GLY A 406 -5.53 -0.08 -14.30
CA GLY A 406 -6.97 -0.13 -14.41
C GLY A 406 -7.71 0.64 -13.32
N TYR A 407 -8.95 0.19 -13.04
CA TYR A 407 -9.80 0.83 -12.04
C TYR A 407 -10.74 -0.18 -11.37
N VAL A 408 -11.08 0.07 -10.10
CA VAL A 408 -12.06 -0.71 -9.36
C VAL A 408 -13.37 0.06 -9.19
N ALA A 409 -14.49 -0.67 -9.17
CA ALA A 409 -15.80 -0.14 -8.82
C ALA A 409 -16.02 -0.32 -7.31
N ALA A 410 -15.66 0.66 -6.50
CA ALA A 410 -15.56 0.55 -5.04
C ALA A 410 -16.83 0.04 -4.33
N GLY A 411 -18.01 0.27 -4.89
CA GLY A 411 -19.28 -0.20 -4.33
C GLY A 411 -19.83 -1.50 -4.95
N ASN A 412 -19.09 -2.15 -5.87
CA ASN A 412 -19.64 -3.28 -6.63
C ASN A 412 -19.86 -4.54 -5.78
N GLN A 413 -19.09 -4.73 -4.71
CA GLN A 413 -19.22 -5.85 -3.78
C GLN A 413 -20.41 -5.72 -2.81
N LEU A 414 -21.07 -4.55 -2.75
CA LEU A 414 -22.22 -4.38 -1.87
C LEU A 414 -23.46 -5.04 -2.46
N ILE A 415 -24.07 -5.96 -1.71
CA ILE A 415 -25.36 -6.58 -2.07
C ILE A 415 -26.45 -5.53 -1.87
N ARG A 416 -27.17 -5.20 -2.95
CA ARG A 416 -28.25 -4.21 -2.94
C ARG A 416 -29.45 -4.70 -3.74
N ALA A 417 -30.65 -4.33 -3.31
CA ALA A 417 -31.89 -4.63 -4.02
C ALA A 417 -31.99 -3.89 -5.38
N ALA A 418 -31.34 -2.73 -5.50
CA ALA A 418 -31.29 -1.94 -6.72
C ALA A 418 -29.92 -1.29 -6.90
N LYS A 419 -29.54 -1.03 -8.15
CA LYS A 419 -28.32 -0.29 -8.49
C LYS A 419 -28.41 1.13 -7.90
N PRO A 420 -27.42 1.59 -7.12
CA PRO A 420 -27.48 2.94 -6.54
C PRO A 420 -27.34 3.99 -7.65
N PRO A 421 -27.90 5.21 -7.43
CA PRO A 421 -27.80 6.28 -8.41
C PRO A 421 -26.39 6.82 -8.56
N ARG A 422 -25.55 6.73 -7.52
CA ARG A 422 -24.18 7.23 -7.49
C ARG A 422 -23.19 6.10 -7.23
N THR A 423 -21.95 6.28 -7.69
CA THR A 423 -20.84 5.32 -7.45
C THR A 423 -19.50 6.03 -7.42
N VAL A 424 -18.45 5.31 -7.04
CA VAL A 424 -17.07 5.75 -7.16
C VAL A 424 -16.30 4.74 -7.99
N PHE A 425 -15.56 5.23 -9.00
CA PHE A 425 -14.53 4.44 -9.66
C PHE A 425 -13.16 4.90 -9.16
N THR A 426 -12.35 3.96 -8.72
CA THR A 426 -11.00 4.22 -8.21
C THR A 426 -9.97 3.68 -9.19
N SER A 427 -9.22 4.57 -9.83
CA SER A 427 -8.12 4.19 -10.73
C SER A 427 -6.81 4.07 -9.98
N TYR A 428 -5.95 3.16 -10.45
CA TYR A 428 -4.62 2.93 -9.91
C TYR A 428 -3.55 3.10 -10.98
N THR A 429 -2.50 3.82 -10.64
CA THR A 429 -1.35 4.03 -11.51
C THR A 429 -0.06 3.87 -10.74
N ALA A 430 0.76 2.89 -11.11
CA ALA A 430 2.12 2.70 -10.63
C ALA A 430 3.10 3.00 -11.78
N PRO A 431 3.50 4.28 -11.99
CA PRO A 431 4.33 4.63 -13.12
C PRO A 431 5.73 4.01 -12.98
N ASN A 432 6.13 3.22 -13.99
CA ASN A 432 7.38 2.46 -13.97
C ASN A 432 8.33 2.74 -15.16
N HIS A 433 8.03 3.79 -15.93
CA HIS A 433 8.79 4.19 -17.13
C HIS A 433 10.17 4.82 -16.85
N ASP A 434 10.45 5.14 -15.57
CA ASP A 434 11.69 5.73 -15.09
C ASP A 434 12.00 5.21 -13.68
N THR A 435 13.11 5.62 -13.07
CA THR A 435 13.43 5.25 -11.68
C THR A 435 12.36 5.74 -10.71
N PRO A 436 12.08 5.03 -9.61
CA PRO A 436 11.12 5.47 -8.60
C PRO A 436 11.37 6.89 -8.07
N ARG A 437 12.65 7.29 -7.96
CA ARG A 437 13.05 8.64 -7.55
C ARG A 437 12.59 9.70 -8.56
N ASN A 438 12.81 9.47 -9.86
CA ASN A 438 12.44 10.42 -10.91
C ASN A 438 10.92 10.48 -11.07
N VAL A 439 10.24 9.34 -11.03
CA VAL A 439 8.77 9.28 -11.07
C VAL A 439 8.17 10.04 -9.88
N ARG A 440 8.70 9.83 -8.66
CA ARG A 440 8.25 10.55 -7.47
C ARG A 440 8.39 12.05 -7.62
N ARG A 441 9.52 12.52 -8.13
CA ARG A 441 9.75 13.95 -8.39
C ARG A 441 8.70 14.50 -9.37
N ARG A 442 8.45 13.81 -10.49
CA ARG A 442 7.43 14.22 -11.46
C ARG A 442 6.04 14.30 -10.83
N LEU A 443 5.63 13.29 -10.05
CA LEU A 443 4.31 13.31 -9.39
C LEU A 443 4.20 14.40 -8.31
N LEU A 444 5.32 14.82 -7.70
CA LEU A 444 5.35 15.94 -6.76
C LEU A 444 5.20 17.28 -7.47
N ASP A 445 5.86 17.43 -8.61
CA ASP A 445 5.91 18.68 -9.39
C ASP A 445 4.69 18.83 -10.32
N ALA A 446 4.02 17.71 -10.66
CA ALA A 446 2.88 17.67 -11.56
C ALA A 446 1.70 18.50 -11.03
N ASP A 447 1.07 19.24 -11.91
CA ASP A 447 -0.17 19.94 -11.60
C ASP A 447 -1.39 18.99 -11.57
N ALA A 448 -2.56 19.54 -11.24
CA ALA A 448 -3.78 18.75 -11.12
C ALA A 448 -4.24 18.15 -12.45
N ASP A 449 -3.96 18.82 -13.59
CA ASP A 449 -4.38 18.37 -14.91
C ASP A 449 -3.49 17.24 -15.41
N GLU A 450 -2.17 17.32 -15.16
CA GLU A 450 -1.23 16.24 -15.47
C GLU A 450 -1.55 14.98 -14.68
N LEU A 451 -1.81 15.11 -13.38
CA LEU A 451 -2.20 13.99 -12.53
C LEU A 451 -3.55 13.40 -12.95
N LEU A 452 -4.52 14.26 -13.33
CA LEU A 452 -5.81 13.79 -13.82
C LEU A 452 -5.68 13.03 -15.14
N ALA A 453 -4.85 13.50 -16.05
CA ALA A 453 -4.62 12.80 -17.32
C ALA A 453 -4.06 11.39 -17.09
N LEU A 454 -3.14 11.23 -16.14
CA LEU A 454 -2.60 9.91 -15.74
C LEU A 454 -3.69 9.03 -15.09
N ALA A 455 -4.42 9.57 -14.12
CA ALA A 455 -5.41 8.80 -13.36
C ALA A 455 -6.62 8.37 -14.20
N ALA A 456 -7.01 9.16 -15.20
CA ALA A 456 -8.18 8.91 -16.02
C ALA A 456 -7.91 8.11 -17.30
N ALA A 457 -6.67 7.79 -17.60
CA ALA A 457 -6.28 7.24 -18.91
C ALA A 457 -7.05 5.97 -19.29
N ASP A 458 -7.16 5.01 -18.38
CA ASP A 458 -7.86 3.75 -18.62
C ASP A 458 -9.38 3.94 -18.70
N LEU A 459 -9.95 4.82 -17.87
CA LEU A 459 -11.37 5.19 -17.93
C LEU A 459 -11.72 5.86 -19.26
N ALA A 460 -10.84 6.74 -19.73
CA ALA A 460 -11.01 7.39 -21.04
C ALA A 460 -10.85 6.40 -22.21
N ALA A 461 -9.95 5.42 -22.10
CA ALA A 461 -9.77 4.37 -23.11
C ALA A 461 -11.00 3.46 -23.25
N VAL A 462 -11.70 3.18 -22.15
CA VAL A 462 -12.86 2.30 -22.12
C VAL A 462 -14.15 3.05 -22.46
N TYR A 463 -14.41 4.20 -21.82
CA TYR A 463 -15.71 4.90 -21.92
C TYR A 463 -15.70 6.11 -22.83
N GLY A 464 -14.51 6.52 -23.32
CA GLY A 464 -14.37 7.70 -24.16
C GLY A 464 -14.79 9.01 -23.45
N SER A 465 -15.15 10.01 -24.25
CA SER A 465 -15.56 11.32 -23.73
C SER A 465 -16.88 11.29 -22.95
N GLY A 466 -17.70 10.25 -23.15
CA GLY A 466 -18.98 10.08 -22.45
C GLY A 466 -18.83 9.90 -20.93
N PHE A 467 -17.70 9.37 -20.47
CA PHE A 467 -17.38 9.19 -19.05
C PHE A 467 -17.54 10.50 -18.26
N TRP A 468 -17.01 11.58 -18.77
CA TRP A 468 -16.91 12.87 -18.08
C TRP A 468 -18.26 13.51 -17.74
N ARG A 469 -19.32 13.18 -18.49
CA ARG A 469 -20.69 13.67 -18.23
C ARG A 469 -21.25 13.17 -16.90
N HIS A 470 -20.64 12.13 -16.36
CA HIS A 470 -21.09 11.48 -15.13
C HIS A 470 -20.22 11.84 -13.93
N VAL A 471 -19.10 12.51 -14.12
CA VAL A 471 -18.18 12.87 -13.04
C VAL A 471 -18.67 14.09 -12.27
N GLU A 472 -18.89 13.93 -10.97
CA GLU A 472 -19.30 14.99 -10.04
C GLU A 472 -18.12 15.57 -9.27
N ARG A 473 -17.17 14.73 -8.86
CA ARG A 473 -16.02 15.08 -8.05
C ARG A 473 -14.82 14.20 -8.40
N ILE A 474 -13.63 14.79 -8.31
CA ILE A 474 -12.37 14.09 -8.55
C ILE A 474 -11.45 14.34 -7.35
N SER A 475 -10.91 13.27 -6.78
CA SER A 475 -9.89 13.32 -5.74
C SER A 475 -8.70 12.46 -6.14
N LEU A 476 -7.52 13.08 -6.24
CA LEU A 476 -6.27 12.42 -6.60
C LEU A 476 -5.36 12.33 -5.38
N THR A 477 -4.82 11.16 -5.11
CA THR A 477 -3.90 10.93 -3.99
C THR A 477 -2.57 10.42 -4.54
N VAL A 478 -1.51 11.20 -4.34
CA VAL A 478 -0.14 10.82 -4.69
C VAL A 478 0.53 10.18 -3.48
N ARG A 479 0.88 8.91 -3.58
CA ARG A 479 1.65 8.19 -2.57
C ARG A 479 3.10 8.07 -3.04
N GLY A 480 3.96 8.96 -2.56
CA GLY A 480 5.34 9.05 -3.03
C GLY A 480 6.20 7.82 -2.66
N HIS A 481 5.87 7.14 -1.58
CA HIS A 481 6.53 5.93 -1.09
C HIS A 481 5.47 4.86 -0.84
N GLY A 482 4.74 4.50 -1.91
CA GLY A 482 3.58 3.61 -1.80
C GLY A 482 3.95 2.18 -1.45
N MET A 483 4.90 1.57 -2.16
CA MET A 483 5.22 0.16 -1.99
C MET A 483 6.73 -0.09 -2.09
N ALA A 484 7.26 -0.93 -1.19
CA ALA A 484 8.63 -1.43 -1.29
C ALA A 484 8.80 -2.28 -2.56
N VAL A 485 9.93 -2.11 -3.23
CA VAL A 485 10.27 -2.88 -4.43
C VAL A 485 11.24 -4.00 -4.06
N PRO A 486 10.84 -5.28 -4.13
CA PRO A 486 11.71 -6.42 -3.87
C PRO A 486 12.65 -6.66 -5.06
N ARG A 487 13.73 -5.86 -5.15
CA ARG A 487 14.78 -6.03 -6.17
C ARG A 487 15.63 -7.26 -5.87
N PRO A 488 16.35 -7.82 -6.87
CA PRO A 488 17.34 -8.85 -6.61
C PRO A 488 18.28 -8.49 -5.46
N GLY A 489 18.46 -9.43 -4.53
CA GLY A 489 19.25 -9.25 -3.30
C GLY A 489 18.46 -8.73 -2.08
N TYR A 490 17.14 -8.50 -2.20
CA TYR A 490 16.35 -7.98 -1.08
C TYR A 490 16.23 -8.96 0.09
N LEU A 491 16.32 -10.28 -0.15
CA LEU A 491 16.29 -11.29 0.90
C LEU A 491 17.52 -11.24 1.82
N ASP A 492 18.62 -10.65 1.35
CA ASP A 492 19.86 -10.50 2.11
C ASP A 492 19.91 -9.17 2.90
N ASN A 493 18.85 -8.35 2.81
CA ASN A 493 18.72 -7.16 3.64
C ASN A 493 18.61 -7.57 5.11
N PRO A 494 19.40 -6.96 6.00
CA PRO A 494 19.34 -7.28 7.41
C PRO A 494 17.97 -6.86 8.00
N ILE A 495 17.39 -7.74 8.80
CA ILE A 495 16.25 -7.37 9.64
C ILE A 495 16.77 -6.40 10.71
N PRO A 496 16.14 -5.24 10.90
CA PRO A 496 16.55 -4.29 11.93
C PRO A 496 16.61 -4.94 13.32
N ARG A 497 17.63 -4.57 14.09
CA ARG A 497 17.77 -4.99 15.48
C ARG A 497 16.64 -4.39 16.31
N SER A 498 15.64 -5.20 16.61
CA SER A 498 14.39 -4.83 17.24
C SER A 498 14.26 -5.54 18.59
N ARG A 499 14.42 -4.79 19.68
CA ARG A 499 14.31 -5.29 21.07
C ARG A 499 13.90 -4.14 21.99
N PRO A 500 13.24 -4.41 23.12
CA PRO A 500 12.98 -3.37 24.10
C PRO A 500 14.25 -2.59 24.48
N PRO A 501 14.19 -1.27 24.67
CA PRO A 501 12.98 -0.44 24.66
C PRO A 501 12.49 0.00 23.27
N LEU A 502 13.29 -0.18 22.18
CA LEU A 502 12.94 0.28 20.83
C LEU A 502 12.76 -0.91 19.87
N LEU A 503 11.52 -1.07 19.38
CA LEU A 503 11.13 -2.11 18.43
C LEU A 503 10.73 -1.50 17.11
N PHE A 504 11.05 -2.19 16.01
CA PHE A 504 10.64 -1.81 14.65
C PHE A 504 9.56 -2.75 14.15
N ALA A 505 8.58 -2.19 13.44
CA ALA A 505 7.44 -2.94 12.92
C ALA A 505 6.95 -2.31 11.60
N HIS A 506 7.41 -2.82 10.48
CA HIS A 506 6.98 -2.35 9.16
C HIS A 506 7.17 -3.44 8.11
N SER A 507 6.32 -3.45 7.07
CA SER A 507 6.44 -4.38 5.94
C SER A 507 7.76 -4.25 5.18
N ASP A 508 8.44 -3.09 5.22
CA ASP A 508 9.78 -2.89 4.66
C ASP A 508 10.82 -3.89 5.22
N MET A 509 10.60 -4.42 6.44
CA MET A 509 11.47 -5.44 7.05
C MET A 509 11.45 -6.76 6.26
N SER A 510 10.41 -6.99 5.49
CA SER A 510 10.26 -8.12 4.56
C SER A 510 10.57 -7.74 3.11
N GLY A 511 10.69 -6.45 2.79
CA GLY A 511 10.82 -5.96 1.42
C GLY A 511 9.52 -6.00 0.61
N TYR A 512 8.38 -6.33 1.23
CA TYR A 512 7.04 -6.36 0.64
C TYR A 512 6.11 -5.39 1.34
N SER A 513 5.30 -4.64 0.59
CA SER A 513 4.30 -3.73 1.16
C SER A 513 2.90 -4.33 1.13
N VAL A 514 2.73 -5.52 1.71
CA VAL A 514 1.44 -6.19 1.84
C VAL A 514 0.99 -6.24 3.30
N PHE A 515 -0.33 -6.37 3.50
CA PHE A 515 -0.93 -6.30 4.83
C PHE A 515 -0.40 -7.39 5.77
N GLU A 516 -0.23 -8.61 5.29
CA GLU A 516 0.21 -9.77 6.06
C GLU A 516 1.62 -9.58 6.63
N GLU A 517 2.52 -8.96 5.87
CA GLU A 517 3.88 -8.65 6.34
C GLU A 517 3.86 -7.55 7.41
N ALA A 518 3.06 -6.50 7.20
CA ALA A 518 2.89 -5.44 8.18
C ALA A 518 2.29 -5.97 9.49
N ALA A 519 1.26 -6.81 9.40
CA ALA A 519 0.61 -7.43 10.55
C ALA A 519 1.55 -8.35 11.32
N TYR A 520 2.35 -9.14 10.62
CA TYR A 520 3.35 -10.02 11.23
C TYR A 520 4.35 -9.24 12.08
N TRP A 521 4.99 -8.23 11.50
CA TRP A 521 5.98 -7.44 12.24
C TRP A 521 5.38 -6.60 13.36
N GLY A 522 4.15 -6.12 13.19
CA GLY A 522 3.39 -5.46 14.25
C GLY A 522 3.15 -6.37 15.45
N ALA A 523 2.62 -7.57 15.21
CA ALA A 523 2.35 -8.56 16.23
C ALA A 523 3.64 -9.07 16.91
N GLU A 524 4.71 -9.32 16.13
CA GLU A 524 6.02 -9.74 16.67
C GLU A 524 6.64 -8.67 17.59
N ALA A 525 6.53 -7.38 17.23
CA ALA A 525 6.98 -6.29 18.11
C ALA A 525 6.17 -6.25 19.41
N ALA A 526 4.86 -6.36 19.31
CA ALA A 526 3.96 -6.40 20.47
C ALA A 526 4.23 -7.60 21.39
N LYS A 527 4.45 -8.79 20.81
CA LYS A 527 4.80 -10.01 21.53
C LYS A 527 6.08 -9.82 22.37
N ARG A 528 7.12 -9.22 21.80
CA ARG A 528 8.38 -8.93 22.53
C ARG A 528 8.19 -7.96 23.70
N ILE A 529 7.24 -7.03 23.62
CA ILE A 529 6.88 -6.16 24.75
C ILE A 529 6.25 -7.00 25.87
N LEU A 530 5.29 -7.86 25.53
CA LEU A 530 4.61 -8.72 26.52
C LEU A 530 5.55 -9.71 27.20
N GLU A 531 6.58 -10.20 26.51
CA GLU A 531 7.61 -11.08 27.05
C GLU A 531 8.60 -10.35 27.99
N ALA A 532 8.66 -9.01 27.91
CA ALA A 532 9.56 -8.17 28.72
C ALA A 532 8.86 -7.52 29.92
N VAL A 533 7.54 -7.65 30.04
CA VAL A 533 6.72 -7.16 31.16
C VAL A 533 6.46 -8.29 32.17
#